data_1bc7692d5b70bd80a5fe3b59b541a4fa
#
_entry.id   1bc7692d5b70bd80a5fe3b59b541a4fa
#
_cell.length_a   1.000
_cell.length_b   1.000
_cell.length_c   1.000
_cell.angle_alpha   90.00
_cell.angle_beta   90.00
_cell.angle_gamma   90.00
#
_symmetry.space_group_name_H-M   'P 1'
#
loop_
_entity.id
_entity.type
_entity.pdbx_description
1 polymer ?
#
loop_
_entity_poly.entity_id
_entity_poly.type
_entity_poly.pdbx_seq_one_letter_code
_entity_poly.pdbx_strand_id
1 'polypeptide(L)'
;MVQTELHASDTVPLADWWQPRRLSEQGCWHLGIGPLSIYLERMPGEWLVGHQRHPDTELLHQVVQMPLDGRPDTISFQRYVFRKAPLDFRLQPRLMDRPVVVKTRQPVLIPPGESIDFYISTPLCVRLLLGNDIQLQEWPVLRLSDTWFGPSTRIGELCYAAKTHARHSLDEVPLRPHRAVTPLTISNQDKTILSIDKVSLPVPLLSLFARSDHTLWTEAVTLVHQADQPLAKLKIERKLPLGIKAAQRITEPRELAEKNALVRAFAGIFSD
;
A
#
# COMPACT_ATOMS: atom_id res chain seq x y z
N MET A 1 -24.46 35.13 8.02
CA MET A 1 -24.49 33.65 7.98
C MET A 1 -24.69 33.26 6.53
N VAL A 2 -23.61 33.03 5.80
CA VAL A 2 -23.67 32.52 4.41
C VAL A 2 -23.09 31.12 4.50
N GLN A 3 -23.97 30.12 4.41
CA GLN A 3 -23.59 28.74 4.22
C GLN A 3 -23.09 28.59 2.77
N THR A 4 -21.79 28.42 2.59
CA THR A 4 -21.23 28.01 1.31
C THR A 4 -21.50 26.51 1.19
N GLU A 5 -22.53 26.16 0.44
CA GLU A 5 -22.77 24.78 0.00
C GLU A 5 -21.61 24.34 -0.90
N LEU A 6 -20.79 23.47 -0.40
CA LEU A 6 -19.81 22.72 -1.20
C LEU A 6 -20.61 21.78 -2.12
N HIS A 7 -20.68 22.13 -3.40
CA HIS A 7 -21.26 21.27 -4.41
C HIS A 7 -20.47 19.95 -4.50
N ALA A 8 -21.17 18.86 -4.20
CA ALA A 8 -20.70 17.48 -4.33
C ALA A 8 -20.65 17.04 -5.81
N SER A 9 -19.78 17.63 -6.64
CA SER A 9 -19.70 17.23 -8.06
C SER A 9 -18.32 17.31 -8.71
N ASP A 10 -17.23 17.32 -7.94
CA ASP A 10 -15.89 17.10 -8.50
C ASP A 10 -15.24 15.86 -7.90
N THR A 11 -15.89 14.71 -8.01
CA THR A 11 -15.21 13.42 -7.98
C THR A 11 -14.37 13.35 -9.26
N VAL A 12 -13.15 13.91 -9.18
CA VAL A 12 -12.14 13.61 -10.17
C VAL A 12 -12.06 12.09 -10.24
N PRO A 13 -12.23 11.46 -11.42
CA PRO A 13 -12.03 10.03 -11.58
C PRO A 13 -10.76 9.64 -10.86
N LEU A 14 -10.57 8.38 -10.47
CA LEU A 14 -9.32 7.79 -9.93
C LEU A 14 -8.14 8.09 -10.87
N ALA A 15 -7.96 9.37 -11.20
CA ALA A 15 -6.97 9.86 -12.12
C ALA A 15 -5.60 9.59 -11.51
N ASP A 16 -4.62 9.33 -12.33
CA ASP A 16 -3.22 9.07 -12.00
C ASP A 16 -2.64 10.19 -11.12
N TRP A 17 -3.04 10.20 -9.83
CA TRP A 17 -2.60 11.20 -8.87
C TRP A 17 -1.07 11.15 -8.65
N TRP A 18 -0.42 10.10 -9.11
CA TRP A 18 1.02 9.86 -9.05
C TRP A 18 1.81 10.40 -10.24
N GLN A 19 1.17 11.07 -11.17
CA GLN A 19 1.88 11.67 -12.31
C GLN A 19 2.79 12.82 -11.86
N PRO A 20 3.96 12.99 -12.49
CA PRO A 20 4.82 14.15 -12.26
C PRO A 20 4.08 15.46 -12.52
N ARG A 21 4.31 16.44 -11.66
CA ARG A 21 3.72 17.77 -11.75
C ARG A 21 4.79 18.82 -11.55
N ARG A 22 4.52 20.00 -12.09
CA ARG A 22 5.36 21.17 -11.92
C ARG A 22 4.66 22.18 -11.02
N LEU A 23 5.40 22.74 -10.05
CA LEU A 23 4.91 23.78 -9.17
C LEU A 23 5.71 25.06 -9.39
N SER A 24 5.00 26.15 -9.72
CA SER A 24 5.60 27.49 -9.85
C SER A 24 6.18 27.94 -8.51
N GLU A 25 7.02 28.94 -8.55
CA GLU A 25 7.49 29.62 -7.35
C GLU A 25 6.32 30.31 -6.63
N GLN A 26 6.27 30.18 -5.30
CA GLN A 26 5.14 30.57 -4.44
C GLN A 26 3.85 29.76 -4.71
N GLY A 27 3.92 28.72 -5.53
CA GLY A 27 2.79 27.84 -5.76
C GLY A 27 2.56 26.89 -4.59
N CYS A 28 1.29 26.61 -4.30
CA CYS A 28 0.85 25.63 -3.31
C CYS A 28 0.08 24.50 -3.98
N TRP A 29 0.21 23.29 -3.43
CA TRP A 29 -0.48 22.09 -3.91
C TRP A 29 -1.01 21.25 -2.76
N HIS A 30 -2.20 20.70 -2.93
CA HIS A 30 -2.84 19.78 -1.99
C HIS A 30 -3.12 18.44 -2.66
N LEU A 31 -2.82 17.35 -1.94
CA LEU A 31 -3.30 16.00 -2.20
C LEU A 31 -4.05 15.51 -0.96
N GLY A 32 -5.35 15.25 -1.10
CA GLY A 32 -6.15 14.46 -0.15
C GLY A 32 -6.34 13.06 -0.69
N ILE A 33 -5.93 12.03 0.06
CA ILE A 33 -6.08 10.63 -0.31
C ILE A 33 -6.52 9.81 0.90
N GLY A 34 -7.76 9.35 0.91
CA GLY A 34 -8.35 8.79 2.11
C GLY A 34 -8.20 9.76 3.29
N PRO A 35 -7.77 9.31 4.47
CA PRO A 35 -7.61 10.18 5.64
C PRO A 35 -6.33 11.03 5.62
N LEU A 36 -5.45 10.89 4.63
CA LEU A 36 -4.20 11.63 4.53
C LEU A 36 -4.35 12.86 3.64
N SER A 37 -4.00 14.03 4.15
CA SER A 37 -3.83 15.27 3.38
C SER A 37 -2.36 15.67 3.41
N ILE A 38 -1.79 15.99 2.23
CA ILE A 38 -0.41 16.44 2.04
C ILE A 38 -0.48 17.81 1.38
N TYR A 39 0.29 18.75 1.92
CA TYR A 39 0.38 20.13 1.45
C TYR A 39 1.82 20.44 1.06
N LEU A 40 2.00 21.00 -0.11
CA LEU A 40 3.29 21.35 -0.66
C LEU A 40 3.27 22.83 -1.01
N GLU A 41 4.32 23.57 -0.68
CA GLU A 41 4.56 24.93 -1.14
C GLU A 41 6.01 25.04 -1.63
N ARG A 42 6.20 25.61 -2.81
CA ARG A 42 7.51 25.85 -3.36
C ARG A 42 7.86 27.33 -3.24
N MET A 43 8.95 27.62 -2.52
CA MET A 43 9.48 28.96 -2.33
C MET A 43 10.83 29.12 -3.06
N PRO A 44 11.38 30.36 -3.19
CA PRO A 44 12.73 30.55 -3.68
C PRO A 44 13.75 29.74 -2.86
N GLY A 45 14.41 28.75 -3.49
CA GLY A 45 15.43 27.94 -2.83
C GLY A 45 14.92 26.90 -1.83
N GLU A 46 13.63 26.71 -1.65
CA GLU A 46 13.11 25.76 -0.66
C GLU A 46 11.75 25.16 -1.02
N TRP A 47 11.46 24.03 -0.37
CA TRP A 47 10.16 23.39 -0.34
C TRP A 47 9.65 23.31 1.09
N LEU A 48 8.39 23.66 1.28
CA LEU A 48 7.66 23.51 2.52
C LEU A 48 6.69 22.34 2.38
N VAL A 49 6.75 21.40 3.30
CA VAL A 49 5.98 20.15 3.25
C VAL A 49 5.23 19.97 4.56
N GLY A 50 3.92 19.94 4.49
CA GLY A 50 3.05 19.69 5.64
C GLY A 50 2.10 18.54 5.38
N HIS A 51 1.61 17.89 6.41
CA HIS A 51 0.59 16.87 6.30
C HIS A 51 -0.31 16.82 7.53
N GLN A 52 -1.52 16.34 7.34
CA GLN A 52 -2.47 16.05 8.41
C GLN A 52 -3.25 14.77 8.12
N ARG A 53 -3.93 14.26 9.15
CA ARG A 53 -4.81 13.11 9.02
C ARG A 53 -6.18 13.42 9.57
N HIS A 54 -7.18 13.07 8.81
CA HIS A 54 -8.57 13.19 9.20
C HIS A 54 -9.06 11.86 9.78
N PRO A 55 -9.81 11.88 10.89
CA PRO A 55 -10.40 10.68 11.47
C PRO A 55 -11.59 10.13 10.65
N ASP A 56 -12.07 10.91 9.69
CA ASP A 56 -13.26 10.60 8.93
C ASP A 56 -13.08 9.39 8.00
N THR A 57 -13.94 8.39 8.18
CA THR A 57 -13.95 7.17 7.39
C THR A 57 -14.60 7.35 6.01
N GLU A 58 -15.45 8.37 5.82
CA GLU A 58 -16.10 8.65 4.53
C GLU A 58 -15.06 9.06 3.46
N LEU A 59 -13.97 9.69 3.87
CA LEU A 59 -12.87 10.07 2.98
C LEU A 59 -12.11 8.87 2.37
N LEU A 60 -12.34 7.64 2.82
CA LEU A 60 -11.61 6.46 2.36
C LEU A 60 -11.75 6.16 0.87
N HIS A 61 -12.73 6.75 0.19
CA HIS A 61 -12.96 6.55 -1.26
C HIS A 61 -12.56 7.75 -2.11
N GLN A 62 -12.05 8.82 -1.48
CA GLN A 62 -11.77 10.08 -2.17
C GLN A 62 -10.29 10.24 -2.49
N VAL A 63 -10.03 10.85 -3.65
CA VAL A 63 -8.76 11.48 -4.00
C VAL A 63 -9.09 12.89 -4.47
N VAL A 64 -8.50 13.86 -3.81
CA VAL A 64 -8.57 15.27 -4.19
C VAL A 64 -7.16 15.77 -4.45
N GLN A 65 -6.95 16.43 -5.58
CA GLN A 65 -5.67 17.07 -5.88
C GLN A 65 -5.92 18.39 -6.58
N MET A 66 -5.35 19.46 -6.04
CA MET A 66 -5.61 20.82 -6.55
C MET A 66 -4.49 21.78 -6.16
N PRO A 67 -4.26 22.83 -6.98
CA PRO A 67 -3.52 23.99 -6.51
C PRO A 67 -4.30 24.70 -5.40
N LEU A 68 -3.58 25.39 -4.52
CA LEU A 68 -4.14 26.24 -3.47
C LEU A 68 -3.64 27.67 -3.64
N ASP A 69 -4.43 28.64 -3.20
CA ASP A 69 -4.05 30.06 -3.17
C ASP A 69 -3.00 30.38 -2.07
N GLY A 70 -2.77 29.45 -1.17
CA GLY A 70 -1.77 29.54 -0.11
C GLY A 70 -1.80 28.32 0.82
N ARG A 71 -0.79 28.21 1.67
CA ARG A 71 -0.72 27.12 2.64
C ARG A 71 -1.68 27.34 3.82
N PRO A 72 -2.26 26.29 4.41
CA PRO A 72 -3.09 26.40 5.60
C PRO A 72 -2.23 26.78 6.82
N ASP A 73 -2.65 27.80 7.58
CA ASP A 73 -1.94 28.26 8.81
C ASP A 73 -2.03 27.26 9.97
N THR A 74 -2.99 26.34 9.93
CA THR A 74 -3.25 25.36 10.99
C THR A 74 -2.34 24.13 10.93
N ILE A 75 -1.47 24.03 9.91
CA ILE A 75 -0.63 22.87 9.65
C ILE A 75 0.84 23.23 9.88
N SER A 76 1.56 22.35 10.56
CA SER A 76 3.00 22.47 10.70
C SER A 76 3.71 22.02 9.42
N PHE A 77 4.64 22.86 8.94
CA PHE A 77 5.42 22.61 7.74
C PHE A 77 6.90 22.35 8.08
N GLN A 78 7.48 21.36 7.44
CA GLN A 78 8.91 21.11 7.41
C GLN A 78 9.53 21.84 6.22
N ARG A 79 10.69 22.47 6.44
CA ARG A 79 11.44 23.21 5.42
C ARG A 79 12.57 22.37 4.86
N TYR A 80 12.63 22.26 3.54
CA TYR A 80 13.70 21.61 2.81
C TYR A 80 14.41 22.64 1.92
N VAL A 81 15.66 22.97 2.26
CA VAL A 81 16.44 24.01 1.61
C VAL A 81 17.34 23.40 0.52
N PHE A 82 17.37 24.04 -0.64
CA PHE A 82 18.16 23.62 -1.81
C PHE A 82 18.98 24.79 -2.32
N ARG A 83 20.17 24.52 -2.85
CA ARG A 83 20.92 25.53 -3.62
C ARG A 83 20.10 26.00 -4.84
N LYS A 84 19.39 25.06 -5.49
CA LYS A 84 18.42 25.28 -6.56
C LYS A 84 17.26 24.34 -6.35
N ALA A 85 16.13 24.88 -5.91
CA ALA A 85 14.94 24.07 -5.64
C ALA A 85 14.39 23.48 -6.94
N PRO A 86 14.16 22.15 -7.03
CA PRO A 86 13.52 21.53 -8.18
C PRO A 86 12.13 22.14 -8.45
N LEU A 87 11.75 22.17 -9.73
CA LEU A 87 10.41 22.64 -10.16
C LEU A 87 9.38 21.52 -10.14
N ASP A 88 9.85 20.31 -10.40
CA ASP A 88 9.00 19.16 -10.59
C ASP A 88 8.91 18.36 -9.28
N PHE A 89 7.71 17.85 -9.00
CA PHE A 89 7.44 16.95 -7.91
C PHE A 89 6.56 15.79 -8.34
N ARG A 90 6.59 14.70 -7.56
CA ARG A 90 5.71 13.56 -7.74
C ARG A 90 5.31 13.02 -6.38
N LEU A 91 4.02 12.86 -6.16
CA LEU A 91 3.46 12.11 -5.05
C LEU A 91 3.19 10.69 -5.56
N GLN A 92 3.99 9.73 -5.15
CA GLN A 92 3.98 8.39 -5.72
C GLN A 92 3.47 7.35 -4.72
N PRO A 93 2.50 6.47 -5.09
CA PRO A 93 2.12 5.36 -4.24
C PRO A 93 3.26 4.35 -4.09
N ARG A 94 3.37 3.77 -2.91
CA ARG A 94 4.32 2.69 -2.61
C ARG A 94 3.72 1.70 -1.63
N LEU A 95 4.11 0.45 -1.70
CA LEU A 95 3.75 -0.55 -0.69
C LEU A 95 4.41 -0.26 0.65
N MET A 96 3.88 -0.83 1.73
CA MET A 96 4.41 -0.67 3.09
C MET A 96 5.84 -1.22 3.17
N ASP A 97 6.60 -0.75 4.17
CA ASP A 97 8.01 -1.10 4.40
C ASP A 97 8.21 -2.38 5.23
N ARG A 98 7.12 -2.96 5.74
CA ARG A 98 7.12 -4.22 6.49
C ARG A 98 6.00 -5.11 6.00
N PRO A 99 6.09 -6.43 6.25
CA PRO A 99 5.01 -7.35 5.94
C PRO A 99 3.69 -6.93 6.60
N VAL A 100 2.59 -7.31 5.97
CA VAL A 100 1.25 -6.95 6.42
C VAL A 100 0.49 -8.21 6.80
N VAL A 101 0.08 -8.31 8.06
CA VAL A 101 -0.72 -9.42 8.58
C VAL A 101 -2.19 -9.17 8.30
N VAL A 102 -2.82 -10.11 7.61
CA VAL A 102 -4.22 -10.11 7.24
C VAL A 102 -4.91 -11.30 7.89
N LYS A 103 -6.13 -11.12 8.39
CA LYS A 103 -6.96 -12.21 8.92
C LYS A 103 -7.89 -12.75 7.84
N THR A 104 -8.21 -14.03 7.92
CA THR A 104 -9.38 -14.61 7.25
C THR A 104 -10.64 -14.26 8.04
N ARG A 105 -11.81 -14.27 7.40
CA ARG A 105 -13.10 -14.06 8.14
C ARG A 105 -13.37 -15.18 9.14
N GLN A 106 -13.03 -16.39 8.75
CA GLN A 106 -13.09 -17.60 9.55
C GLN A 106 -11.83 -18.42 9.27
N PRO A 107 -11.36 -19.26 10.19
CA PRO A 107 -10.25 -20.16 9.92
C PRO A 107 -10.52 -21.01 8.67
N VAL A 108 -9.54 -21.09 7.78
CA VAL A 108 -9.61 -21.86 6.54
C VAL A 108 -8.76 -23.09 6.70
N LEU A 109 -9.33 -24.25 6.41
CA LEU A 109 -8.64 -25.54 6.47
C LEU A 109 -8.32 -25.97 5.04
N ILE A 110 -7.03 -26.13 4.73
CA ILE A 110 -6.55 -26.56 3.42
C ILE A 110 -6.06 -28.01 3.52
N PRO A 111 -6.72 -28.98 2.87
CA PRO A 111 -6.27 -30.37 2.87
C PRO A 111 -4.90 -30.54 2.21
N PRO A 112 -4.22 -31.68 2.43
CA PRO A 112 -3.00 -32.04 1.73
C PRO A 112 -3.14 -32.01 0.20
N GLY A 113 -2.17 -31.36 -0.46
CA GLY A 113 -2.13 -31.23 -1.92
C GLY A 113 -3.03 -30.14 -2.50
N GLU A 114 -3.88 -29.50 -1.69
CA GLU A 114 -4.84 -28.50 -2.17
C GLU A 114 -4.27 -27.08 -2.09
N SER A 115 -4.93 -26.17 -2.81
CA SER A 115 -4.59 -24.75 -2.84
C SER A 115 -5.86 -23.90 -2.83
N ILE A 116 -5.74 -22.69 -2.29
CA ILE A 116 -6.85 -21.74 -2.22
C ILE A 116 -6.38 -20.34 -2.62
N ASP A 117 -7.24 -19.62 -3.34
CA ASP A 117 -6.98 -18.27 -3.78
C ASP A 117 -7.69 -17.24 -2.91
N PHE A 118 -6.99 -16.13 -2.69
CA PHE A 118 -7.48 -14.96 -1.99
C PHE A 118 -7.13 -13.69 -2.77
N TYR A 119 -7.92 -12.65 -2.52
CA TYR A 119 -7.63 -11.28 -2.91
C TYR A 119 -7.54 -10.42 -1.66
N ILE A 120 -6.44 -9.69 -1.54
CA ILE A 120 -6.14 -8.87 -0.37
C ILE A 120 -6.09 -7.40 -0.75
N SER A 121 -6.83 -6.58 -0.02
CA SER A 121 -6.75 -5.12 -0.12
C SER A 121 -5.55 -4.64 0.69
N THR A 122 -4.43 -4.39 0.00
CA THR A 122 -3.13 -4.06 0.59
C THR A 122 -2.97 -2.55 0.77
N PRO A 123 -2.63 -2.06 1.98
CA PRO A 123 -2.47 -0.63 2.24
C PRO A 123 -1.22 -0.05 1.58
N LEU A 124 -1.26 1.26 1.32
CA LEU A 124 -0.21 2.00 0.64
C LEU A 124 0.35 3.15 1.49
N CYS A 125 1.58 3.55 1.14
CA CYS A 125 2.21 4.81 1.48
C CYS A 125 2.13 5.79 0.30
N VAL A 126 2.26 7.08 0.58
CA VAL A 126 2.54 8.13 -0.39
C VAL A 126 3.95 8.63 -0.17
N ARG A 127 4.78 8.61 -1.20
CA ARG A 127 6.15 9.10 -1.20
C ARG A 127 6.25 10.40 -1.99
N LEU A 128 6.88 11.42 -1.40
CA LEU A 128 7.18 12.67 -2.09
C LEU A 128 8.57 12.60 -2.71
N LEU A 129 8.62 12.78 -4.02
CA LEU A 129 9.83 12.88 -4.82
C LEU A 129 9.93 14.25 -5.46
N LEU A 130 11.10 14.86 -5.46
CA LEU A 130 11.39 16.12 -6.15
C LEU A 130 12.44 15.92 -7.24
N GLY A 131 12.26 16.62 -8.36
CA GLY A 131 13.23 16.62 -9.47
C GLY A 131 13.60 15.21 -9.91
N ASN A 132 14.89 14.91 -9.91
CA ASN A 132 15.42 13.60 -10.30
C ASN A 132 15.33 12.60 -9.13
N ASP A 133 14.11 12.31 -8.68
CA ASP A 133 13.78 11.31 -7.67
C ASP A 133 14.41 11.52 -6.27
N ILE A 134 14.64 12.79 -5.87
CA ILE A 134 15.05 13.12 -4.50
C ILE A 134 13.87 12.84 -3.58
N GLN A 135 13.95 11.77 -2.79
CA GLN A 135 12.94 11.44 -1.79
C GLN A 135 13.06 12.37 -0.59
N LEU A 136 11.99 13.11 -0.27
CA LEU A 136 11.91 13.94 0.94
C LEU A 136 11.22 13.24 2.09
N GLN A 137 10.02 12.72 1.84
CA GLN A 137 9.19 12.08 2.87
C GLN A 137 8.38 10.93 2.28
N GLU A 138 7.89 10.09 3.20
CA GLU A 138 6.95 9.03 2.91
C GLU A 138 5.96 8.89 4.07
N TRP A 139 4.66 8.77 3.75
CA TRP A 139 3.60 8.65 4.74
C TRP A 139 2.72 7.44 4.43
N PRO A 140 2.48 6.54 5.41
CA PRO A 140 1.43 5.56 5.25
C PRO A 140 0.07 6.29 5.16
N VAL A 141 -0.78 5.97 4.19
CA VAL A 141 -2.10 6.60 4.10
C VAL A 141 -2.94 6.27 5.31
N LEU A 142 -2.94 5.00 5.73
CA LEU A 142 -3.57 4.55 6.97
C LEU A 142 -2.49 4.28 8.01
N ARG A 143 -2.68 4.76 9.25
CA ARG A 143 -1.86 4.32 10.37
C ARG A 143 -2.28 2.93 10.79
N LEU A 144 -1.43 1.95 10.52
CA LEU A 144 -1.58 0.59 10.98
C LEU A 144 -0.90 0.43 12.33
N SER A 145 -1.43 -0.46 13.15
CA SER A 145 -0.75 -0.87 14.38
C SER A 145 0.37 -1.84 14.05
N ASP A 146 1.47 -1.75 14.78
CA ASP A 146 2.50 -2.77 14.76
C ASP A 146 1.98 -4.06 15.39
N THR A 147 2.43 -5.19 14.88
CA THR A 147 2.14 -6.52 15.42
C THR A 147 3.35 -7.42 15.28
N TRP A 148 3.57 -8.26 16.28
CA TRP A 148 4.56 -9.32 16.19
C TRP A 148 3.93 -10.55 15.54
N PHE A 149 4.59 -11.11 14.55
CA PHE A 149 4.12 -12.27 13.81
C PHE A 149 5.15 -13.40 13.89
N GLY A 150 4.83 -14.44 14.65
CA GLY A 150 5.69 -15.59 14.85
C GLY A 150 5.21 -16.51 15.96
N PRO A 151 5.83 -17.70 16.10
CA PRO A 151 5.42 -18.71 17.08
C PRO A 151 5.77 -18.34 18.54
N SER A 152 6.70 -17.41 18.73
CA SER A 152 7.09 -16.98 20.08
C SER A 152 7.56 -15.52 20.08
N THR A 153 7.78 -14.94 21.25
CA THR A 153 8.34 -13.59 21.41
C THR A 153 9.80 -13.47 20.95
N ARG A 154 10.49 -14.61 20.76
CA ARG A 154 11.89 -14.65 20.34
C ARG A 154 12.04 -14.98 18.84
N ILE A 155 11.05 -15.66 18.27
CA ILE A 155 11.06 -16.11 16.87
C ILE A 155 9.87 -15.48 16.17
N GLY A 156 10.13 -14.50 15.31
CA GLY A 156 9.09 -13.78 14.59
C GLY A 156 9.63 -12.57 13.88
N GLU A 157 8.75 -11.78 13.34
CA GLU A 157 9.05 -10.53 12.66
C GLU A 157 8.04 -9.43 13.03
N LEU A 158 8.50 -8.18 12.93
CA LEU A 158 7.64 -7.04 13.15
C LEU A 158 6.87 -6.73 11.87
N CYS A 159 5.55 -6.76 11.95
CA CYS A 159 4.62 -6.58 10.84
C CYS A 159 3.63 -5.46 11.14
N TYR A 160 2.84 -5.08 10.12
CA TYR A 160 1.65 -4.26 10.31
C TYR A 160 0.40 -5.13 10.42
N ALA A 161 -0.48 -4.80 11.37
CA ALA A 161 -1.81 -5.41 11.46
C ALA A 161 -2.79 -4.70 10.51
N ALA A 162 -3.19 -5.34 9.42
CA ALA A 162 -4.20 -4.79 8.54
C ALA A 162 -5.60 -5.01 9.11
N LYS A 163 -6.42 -3.94 9.05
CA LYS A 163 -7.86 -4.01 9.39
C LYS A 163 -8.70 -4.49 8.20
N THR A 164 -8.19 -5.44 7.43
CA THR A 164 -8.86 -6.02 6.26
C THR A 164 -8.83 -7.53 6.34
N HIS A 165 -9.79 -8.17 5.66
CA HIS A 165 -9.87 -9.62 5.58
C HIS A 165 -9.51 -10.10 4.19
N ALA A 166 -8.88 -11.27 4.10
CA ALA A 166 -8.70 -11.99 2.85
C ALA A 166 -10.09 -12.40 2.28
N ARG A 167 -10.27 -12.28 0.98
CA ARG A 167 -11.53 -12.56 0.26
C ARG A 167 -11.28 -13.56 -0.84
N HIS A 168 -12.27 -14.43 -1.10
CA HIS A 168 -12.17 -15.45 -2.15
C HIS A 168 -12.54 -14.93 -3.54
N SER A 169 -13.35 -13.88 -3.60
CA SER A 169 -13.74 -13.24 -4.87
C SER A 169 -13.18 -11.82 -4.98
N LEU A 170 -12.77 -11.46 -6.19
CA LEU A 170 -12.34 -10.10 -6.50
C LEU A 170 -13.48 -9.08 -6.33
N ASP A 171 -14.71 -9.46 -6.66
CA ASP A 171 -15.89 -8.59 -6.55
C ASP A 171 -16.19 -8.17 -5.09
N GLU A 172 -15.69 -8.95 -4.12
CA GLU A 172 -15.80 -8.60 -2.70
C GLU A 172 -14.74 -7.59 -2.24
N VAL A 173 -13.70 -7.33 -3.04
CA VAL A 173 -12.60 -6.44 -2.65
C VAL A 173 -13.00 -4.99 -2.86
N PRO A 174 -13.10 -4.16 -1.81
CA PRO A 174 -13.38 -2.75 -2.00
C PRO A 174 -12.17 -2.08 -2.68
N LEU A 175 -12.36 -1.65 -3.92
CA LEU A 175 -11.37 -0.86 -4.64
C LEU A 175 -11.28 0.52 -4.00
N ARG A 176 -10.07 0.93 -3.61
CA ARG A 176 -9.80 2.21 -2.96
C ARG A 176 -8.54 2.83 -3.53
N PRO A 177 -8.47 4.16 -3.67
CA PRO A 177 -7.32 4.83 -4.31
C PRO A 177 -6.01 4.69 -3.53
N HIS A 178 -6.08 4.38 -2.25
CA HIS A 178 -4.94 4.19 -1.35
C HIS A 178 -4.66 2.73 -1.01
N ARG A 179 -5.18 1.79 -1.80
CA ARG A 179 -4.95 0.36 -1.62
C ARG A 179 -4.69 -0.32 -2.95
N ALA A 180 -3.83 -1.31 -2.92
CA ALA A 180 -3.59 -2.20 -4.04
C ALA A 180 -4.32 -3.54 -3.83
N VAL A 181 -4.72 -4.19 -4.90
CA VAL A 181 -5.20 -5.57 -4.85
C VAL A 181 -4.00 -6.50 -4.99
N THR A 182 -3.82 -7.39 -4.03
CA THR A 182 -2.81 -8.45 -4.06
C THR A 182 -3.48 -9.80 -4.19
N PRO A 183 -3.33 -10.48 -5.34
CA PRO A 183 -3.74 -11.88 -5.49
C PRO A 183 -2.78 -12.77 -4.69
N LEU A 184 -3.33 -13.66 -3.90
CA LEU A 184 -2.58 -14.59 -3.05
C LEU A 184 -3.12 -16.00 -3.22
N THR A 185 -2.25 -16.93 -3.60
CA THR A 185 -2.51 -18.37 -3.57
C THR A 185 -1.77 -19.00 -2.38
N ILE A 186 -2.46 -19.80 -1.58
CA ILE A 186 -1.87 -20.61 -0.54
C ILE A 186 -1.98 -22.06 -0.94
N SER A 187 -0.83 -22.74 -1.00
CA SER A 187 -0.73 -24.16 -1.38
C SER A 187 -0.20 -24.99 -0.23
N ASN A 188 -0.94 -26.02 0.16
CA ASN A 188 -0.54 -26.98 1.17
C ASN A 188 0.11 -28.20 0.50
N GLN A 189 1.43 -28.30 0.57
CA GLN A 189 2.20 -29.45 0.10
C GLN A 189 2.63 -30.39 1.25
N ASP A 190 2.13 -30.16 2.45
CA ASP A 190 2.30 -31.06 3.57
C ASP A 190 1.29 -32.24 3.49
N LYS A 191 1.51 -33.26 4.31
CA LYS A 191 0.61 -34.42 4.46
C LYS A 191 -0.51 -34.18 5.47
N THR A 192 -0.47 -33.08 6.21
CA THR A 192 -1.43 -32.69 7.24
C THR A 192 -2.30 -31.51 6.74
N ILE A 193 -3.44 -31.32 7.40
CA ILE A 193 -4.32 -30.18 7.11
C ILE A 193 -3.65 -28.90 7.61
N LEU A 194 -3.52 -27.90 6.72
CA LEU A 194 -3.07 -26.57 7.07
C LEU A 194 -4.26 -25.71 7.53
N SER A 195 -4.21 -25.24 8.77
CA SER A 195 -5.20 -24.30 9.31
C SER A 195 -4.68 -22.88 9.26
N ILE A 196 -5.46 -21.95 8.67
CA ILE A 196 -5.08 -20.55 8.48
C ILE A 196 -6.14 -19.63 9.06
N ASP A 197 -5.77 -18.84 10.05
CA ASP A 197 -6.56 -17.73 10.58
C ASP A 197 -5.94 -16.37 10.23
N LYS A 198 -4.62 -16.33 10.03
CA LYS A 198 -3.81 -15.16 9.70
C LYS A 198 -2.73 -15.51 8.69
N VAL A 199 -2.47 -14.57 7.81
CA VAL A 199 -1.39 -14.64 6.82
C VAL A 199 -0.56 -13.37 6.87
N SER A 200 0.76 -13.50 6.89
CA SER A 200 1.69 -12.39 6.67
C SER A 200 2.04 -12.30 5.20
N LEU A 201 1.73 -11.16 4.60
CA LEU A 201 2.00 -10.86 3.19
C LEU A 201 3.31 -10.08 3.08
N PRO A 202 4.32 -10.55 2.36
CA PRO A 202 5.65 -9.93 2.26
C PRO A 202 5.65 -8.75 1.26
N VAL A 203 4.85 -7.71 1.53
CA VAL A 203 4.66 -6.56 0.63
C VAL A 203 5.94 -5.79 0.29
N PRO A 204 7.02 -5.75 1.11
CA PRO A 204 8.26 -5.11 0.71
C PRO A 204 8.91 -5.73 -0.54
N LEU A 205 8.61 -7.00 -0.82
CA LEU A 205 9.16 -7.76 -1.95
C LEU A 205 8.35 -7.61 -3.25
N LEU A 206 7.25 -6.82 -3.22
CA LEU A 206 6.32 -6.69 -4.33
C LEU A 206 6.45 -5.33 -5.01
N SER A 207 6.26 -5.32 -6.34
CA SER A 207 6.10 -4.10 -7.13
C SER A 207 4.65 -3.64 -7.12
N LEU A 208 4.44 -2.37 -7.45
CA LEU A 208 3.11 -1.78 -7.59
C LEU A 208 2.84 -1.42 -9.05
N PHE A 209 1.65 -1.78 -9.52
CA PHE A 209 1.18 -1.54 -10.88
C PHE A 209 -0.12 -0.74 -10.88
N ALA A 210 -0.31 0.10 -11.89
CA ALA A 210 -1.61 0.71 -12.20
C ALA A 210 -2.22 0.08 -13.43
N ARG A 211 -3.53 -0.17 -13.39
CA ARG A 211 -4.34 -0.56 -14.54
C ARG A 211 -4.88 0.68 -15.26
N SER A 212 -5.41 0.46 -16.46
CA SER A 212 -6.08 1.49 -17.25
C SER A 212 -7.35 2.06 -16.59
N ASP A 213 -7.94 1.34 -15.64
CA ASP A 213 -9.06 1.77 -14.80
C ASP A 213 -8.60 2.51 -13.53
N HIS A 214 -7.31 2.87 -13.45
CA HIS A 214 -6.65 3.55 -12.33
C HIS A 214 -6.62 2.75 -11.01
N THR A 215 -7.00 1.48 -11.02
CA THR A 215 -6.84 0.60 -9.86
C THR A 215 -5.39 0.16 -9.70
N LEU A 216 -4.97 -0.02 -8.44
CA LEU A 216 -3.61 -0.40 -8.09
C LEU A 216 -3.52 -1.88 -7.74
N TRP A 217 -2.48 -2.53 -8.25
CA TRP A 217 -2.27 -3.97 -8.14
C TRP A 217 -0.82 -4.31 -7.81
N THR A 218 -0.61 -5.47 -7.20
CA THR A 218 0.72 -6.07 -7.06
C THR A 218 0.87 -7.28 -7.97
N GLU A 219 2.07 -7.85 -8.01
CA GLU A 219 2.26 -9.21 -8.52
C GLU A 219 1.39 -10.21 -7.72
N ALA A 220 1.05 -11.34 -8.35
CA ALA A 220 0.47 -12.47 -7.65
C ALA A 220 1.53 -13.16 -6.79
N VAL A 221 1.12 -13.55 -5.59
CA VAL A 221 1.96 -14.21 -4.59
C VAL A 221 1.46 -15.62 -4.37
N THR A 222 2.36 -16.60 -4.40
CA THR A 222 2.06 -17.97 -3.96
C THR A 222 2.91 -18.30 -2.73
N LEU A 223 2.24 -18.69 -1.65
CA LEU A 223 2.85 -19.18 -0.41
C LEU A 223 2.66 -20.69 -0.34
N VAL A 224 3.77 -21.41 -0.40
CA VAL A 224 3.75 -22.87 -0.36
C VAL A 224 4.17 -23.34 1.02
N HIS A 225 3.25 -24.02 1.70
CA HIS A 225 3.54 -24.74 2.95
C HIS A 225 4.08 -26.14 2.64
N GLN A 226 5.20 -26.51 3.26
CA GLN A 226 5.85 -27.81 3.11
C GLN A 226 6.08 -28.43 4.48
N ALA A 227 6.11 -29.76 4.53
CA ALA A 227 6.44 -30.51 5.72
C ALA A 227 7.77 -30.08 6.33
N ASP A 228 7.84 -30.08 7.65
CA ASP A 228 9.03 -29.81 8.45
C ASP A 228 9.70 -28.42 8.23
N GLN A 229 8.97 -27.48 7.59
CA GLN A 229 9.49 -26.11 7.37
C GLN A 229 8.62 -25.08 8.10
N PRO A 230 9.21 -24.33 9.05
CA PRO A 230 8.48 -23.27 9.75
C PRO A 230 8.20 -22.04 8.89
N LEU A 231 8.83 -21.94 7.72
CA LEU A 231 8.70 -20.86 6.75
C LEU A 231 8.04 -21.36 5.48
N ALA A 232 7.19 -20.54 4.89
CA ALA A 232 6.60 -20.82 3.59
C ALA A 232 7.58 -20.46 2.46
N LYS A 233 7.61 -21.29 1.43
CA LYS A 233 8.32 -20.94 0.20
C LYS A 233 7.53 -19.90 -0.57
N LEU A 234 8.15 -18.75 -0.82
CA LEU A 234 7.59 -17.65 -1.57
C LEU A 234 7.82 -17.82 -3.08
N LYS A 235 6.76 -17.68 -3.85
CA LYS A 235 6.84 -17.49 -5.30
C LYS A 235 6.12 -16.19 -5.65
N ILE A 236 6.79 -15.31 -6.37
CA ILE A 236 6.22 -14.07 -6.89
C ILE A 236 6.14 -14.23 -8.41
N GLU A 237 4.93 -14.15 -8.94
CA GLU A 237 4.71 -14.16 -10.37
C GLU A 237 4.97 -12.75 -10.91
N ARG A 238 6.13 -12.54 -11.50
CA ARG A 238 6.55 -11.25 -12.07
C ARG A 238 5.69 -10.80 -13.27
N LYS A 239 4.69 -11.57 -13.65
CA LYS A 239 3.64 -11.21 -14.60
C LYS A 239 2.37 -10.91 -13.84
N LEU A 240 1.64 -9.89 -14.28
CA LEU A 240 0.33 -9.61 -13.73
C LEU A 240 -0.62 -10.80 -13.92
N PRO A 241 -1.58 -11.01 -13.02
CA PRO A 241 -2.54 -12.10 -13.12
C PRO A 241 -3.24 -12.13 -14.47
N LEU A 242 -3.59 -13.35 -14.96
CA LEU A 242 -4.34 -13.56 -16.18
C LEU A 242 -5.60 -12.70 -16.23
N GLY A 243 -5.77 -11.93 -17.31
CA GLY A 243 -6.92 -11.01 -17.50
C GLY A 243 -6.64 -9.55 -17.17
N ILE A 244 -5.50 -9.21 -16.53
CA ILE A 244 -5.12 -7.82 -16.29
C ILE A 244 -4.33 -7.33 -17.50
N LYS A 245 -5.03 -6.74 -18.47
CA LYS A 245 -4.41 -6.11 -19.65
C LYS A 245 -3.91 -4.71 -19.30
N ALA A 246 -2.78 -4.32 -19.91
CA ALA A 246 -2.23 -2.97 -19.90
C ALA A 246 -2.02 -2.35 -18.48
N ALA A 247 -1.26 -3.03 -17.62
CA ALA A 247 -0.84 -2.40 -16.38
C ALA A 247 0.57 -1.84 -16.50
N GLN A 248 0.75 -0.62 -16.02
CA GLN A 248 2.03 0.05 -15.94
C GLN A 248 2.62 -0.13 -14.55
N ARG A 249 3.89 -0.54 -14.44
CA ARG A 249 4.58 -0.56 -13.16
C ARG A 249 4.86 0.87 -12.69
N ILE A 250 4.40 1.18 -11.47
CA ILE A 250 4.55 2.50 -10.84
C ILE A 250 5.78 2.53 -9.95
N THR A 251 5.98 1.47 -9.15
CA THR A 251 7.12 1.37 -8.24
C THR A 251 7.70 -0.04 -8.19
N GLU A 252 9.02 -0.09 -8.08
CA GLU A 252 9.78 -1.30 -7.78
C GLU A 252 9.55 -1.75 -6.34
N PRO A 253 9.83 -3.04 -6.02
CA PRO A 253 9.80 -3.52 -4.65
C PRO A 253 10.81 -2.74 -3.79
N ARG A 254 10.61 -2.74 -2.49
CA ARG A 254 11.58 -2.15 -1.54
C ARG A 254 12.82 -2.99 -1.39
N GLU A 255 12.63 -4.29 -1.48
CA GLU A 255 13.66 -5.31 -1.34
C GLU A 255 13.51 -6.32 -2.46
N LEU A 256 14.63 -6.82 -2.95
CA LEU A 256 14.62 -7.85 -3.97
C LEU A 256 14.44 -9.22 -3.32
N ALA A 257 13.43 -9.95 -3.77
CA ALA A 257 13.25 -11.33 -3.35
C ALA A 257 14.37 -12.21 -3.92
N GLU A 258 15.02 -12.96 -3.06
CA GLU A 258 15.97 -14.00 -3.48
C GLU A 258 15.25 -15.14 -4.21
N LYS A 259 15.96 -15.85 -5.05
CA LYS A 259 15.43 -17.06 -5.71
C LYS A 259 15.15 -18.11 -4.62
N ASN A 260 13.91 -18.59 -4.55
CA ASN A 260 13.43 -19.50 -3.49
C ASN A 260 13.41 -18.89 -2.08
N ALA A 261 13.08 -17.60 -1.97
CA ALA A 261 12.92 -16.95 -0.67
C ALA A 261 11.96 -17.72 0.24
N LEU A 262 12.34 -17.82 1.50
CA LEU A 262 11.50 -18.34 2.57
C LEU A 262 10.97 -17.18 3.39
N VAL A 263 9.66 -17.15 3.63
CA VAL A 263 8.99 -16.08 4.37
C VAL A 263 8.14 -16.65 5.51
N ARG A 264 8.00 -15.89 6.56
CA ARG A 264 7.08 -16.22 7.64
C ARG A 264 5.67 -15.83 7.24
N ALA A 265 4.91 -16.80 6.75
CA ALA A 265 3.60 -16.56 6.19
C ALA A 265 2.43 -16.97 7.11
N PHE A 266 2.63 -17.97 7.97
CA PHE A 266 1.57 -18.54 8.79
C PHE A 266 1.91 -18.42 10.29
N ALA A 267 0.91 -18.07 11.11
CA ALA A 267 1.01 -18.09 12.57
C ALA A 267 0.49 -19.43 13.06
N GLY A 268 1.33 -20.27 13.61
CA GLY A 268 0.85 -21.47 14.30
C GLY A 268 0.93 -22.80 13.53
N ILE A 269 1.97 -22.97 12.71
CA ILE A 269 2.30 -24.32 12.20
C ILE A 269 2.89 -25.24 13.30
N PHE A 270 2.95 -24.75 14.53
CA PHE A 270 3.42 -25.50 15.69
C PHE A 270 2.24 -25.79 16.62
N SER A 271 1.42 -26.77 16.25
CA SER A 271 0.65 -27.53 17.25
C SER A 271 1.57 -28.59 17.78
N ASP A 272 1.60 -28.71 19.11
CA ASP A 272 2.30 -29.69 19.94
C ASP A 272 2.28 -31.11 19.39
#